data_c2b865b20d6ca4c5adfdb8e90c5da652
#
_entry.id   c2b865b20d6ca4c5adfdb8e90c5da652
#
_cell.length_a   1.000
_cell.length_b   1.000
_cell.length_c   1.000
_cell.angle_alpha   90.00
_cell.angle_beta   90.00
_cell.angle_gamma   90.00
#
_symmetry.space_group_name_H-M   'P 1'
#
loop_
_entity.id
_entity.type
_entity.pdbx_description
1 polymer ?
#
loop_
_entity_poly.entity_id
_entity_poly.type
_entity_poly.pdbx_seq_one_letter_code
_entity_poly.pdbx_strand_id
1 'polypeptide(L)'
;MTTLSPYDNLSPVAQTAYRARAAAADIAPLPRAAKDDALLAIADALEVRTSEIVEANAEDVERARAAGTSEGIIDRLTLTPERIRAIAADVRDVAALPDPVGEVVRGSTLPNGIDLRQVRVPLGVVGIIYEARPNVTVDAAALCLKSGNAVLLRGSSSAYASNTALVRVLRDAVGGSGLPADAVQLVPGESRDSVRELMRARGLVDVLIPRGGASLIRTVVEESTVPVIETGTGNCHVYVDARTDLAMAVDILVNSKAQRPSVCNAAETLLVHKDVADAFLPLALDALADAGVTVHGDEHVLARAEGSKATVVPATTEDWETEYLSYDIAAAVVDSLDAAVAHIRLWSSGHTEAIVTTSQAAARRFTQLVDSTTVAVNASTRFTDGGQFGFGAEIGISTQKLHARGPMGLPELTSTKYIVTGDGHTR
;
A
#
# COMPACT_ATOMS: atom_id res chain seq x y z
N MET A 1 9.77 -1.15 -49.31
CA MET A 1 8.54 -0.74 -48.60
C MET A 1 8.74 -1.07 -47.14
N THR A 2 9.03 -0.11 -46.32
CA THR A 2 9.10 -0.28 -44.86
C THR A 2 7.68 -0.50 -44.41
N THR A 3 7.34 -1.73 -44.00
CA THR A 3 6.06 -2.01 -43.36
C THR A 3 6.02 -1.21 -42.10
N LEU A 4 5.22 -0.14 -42.06
CA LEU A 4 4.91 0.58 -40.82
C LEU A 4 4.39 -0.44 -39.79
N SER A 5 5.03 -0.46 -38.66
CA SER A 5 4.50 -1.26 -37.53
C SER A 5 3.08 -0.76 -37.21
N PRO A 6 2.12 -1.63 -36.94
CA PRO A 6 0.77 -1.19 -36.58
C PRO A 6 0.75 -0.29 -35.33
N TYR A 7 1.90 -0.03 -34.73
CA TYR A 7 2.09 0.72 -33.50
C TYR A 7 2.69 2.12 -33.71
N ASP A 8 3.14 2.46 -34.96
CA ASP A 8 3.77 3.76 -35.26
C ASP A 8 2.82 4.95 -35.11
N ASN A 9 1.51 4.71 -35.10
CA ASN A 9 0.47 5.72 -34.91
C ASN A 9 -0.07 5.80 -33.46
N LEU A 10 0.49 5.03 -32.52
CA LEU A 10 0.08 5.08 -31.12
C LEU A 10 0.71 6.29 -30.41
N SER A 11 0.02 6.78 -29.37
CA SER A 11 0.62 7.78 -28.47
C SER A 11 1.87 7.22 -27.77
N PRO A 12 2.77 8.08 -27.27
CA PRO A 12 3.97 7.63 -26.55
C PRO A 12 3.64 6.74 -25.35
N VAL A 13 2.52 7.00 -24.64
CA VAL A 13 2.06 6.16 -23.51
C VAL A 13 1.63 4.77 -24.00
N ALA A 14 0.83 4.72 -25.08
CA ALA A 14 0.38 3.46 -25.66
C ALA A 14 1.54 2.63 -26.23
N GLN A 15 2.54 3.26 -26.87
CA GLN A 15 3.75 2.59 -27.34
C GLN A 15 4.55 1.99 -26.18
N THR A 16 4.67 2.73 -25.05
CA THR A 16 5.34 2.26 -23.84
C THR A 16 4.59 1.07 -23.23
N ALA A 17 3.26 1.15 -23.13
CA ALA A 17 2.44 0.06 -22.64
C ALA A 17 2.52 -1.20 -23.54
N TYR A 18 2.61 -1.01 -24.86
CA TYR A 18 2.78 -2.11 -25.80
C TYR A 18 4.12 -2.84 -25.60
N ARG A 19 5.24 -2.10 -25.44
CA ARG A 19 6.54 -2.71 -25.16
C ARG A 19 6.53 -3.48 -23.82
N ALA A 20 5.90 -2.90 -22.78
CA ALA A 20 5.73 -3.58 -21.51
C ALA A 20 4.91 -4.87 -21.65
N ARG A 21 3.86 -4.87 -22.52
CA ARG A 21 3.05 -6.06 -22.79
C ARG A 21 3.86 -7.20 -23.42
N ALA A 22 4.74 -6.88 -24.38
CA ALA A 22 5.65 -7.85 -24.95
C ALA A 22 6.62 -8.40 -23.90
N ALA A 23 7.25 -7.51 -23.12
CA ALA A 23 8.15 -7.91 -22.04
C ALA A 23 7.46 -8.76 -20.97
N ALA A 24 6.20 -8.47 -20.61
CA ALA A 24 5.43 -9.27 -19.67
C ALA A 24 5.25 -10.73 -20.13
N ALA A 25 5.02 -10.93 -21.43
CA ALA A 25 4.92 -12.28 -21.99
C ALA A 25 6.25 -13.06 -21.89
N ASP A 26 7.37 -12.35 -22.04
CA ASP A 26 8.72 -12.97 -21.96
C ASP A 26 9.13 -13.30 -20.52
N ILE A 27 8.75 -12.46 -19.52
CA ILE A 27 9.14 -12.68 -18.12
C ILE A 27 8.20 -13.65 -17.37
N ALA A 28 6.94 -13.76 -17.79
CA ALA A 28 5.96 -14.60 -17.09
C ALA A 28 6.38 -16.08 -16.93
N PRO A 29 7.02 -16.75 -17.92
CA PRO A 29 7.44 -18.14 -17.80
C PRO A 29 8.81 -18.32 -17.12
N LEU A 30 9.51 -17.23 -16.74
CA LEU A 30 10.86 -17.35 -16.21
C LEU A 30 10.88 -18.03 -14.85
N PRO A 31 11.91 -18.87 -14.59
CA PRO A 31 12.10 -19.48 -13.30
C PRO A 31 12.46 -18.43 -12.24
N ARG A 32 12.19 -18.77 -10.99
CA ARG A 32 12.50 -17.92 -9.83
C ARG A 32 13.94 -17.37 -9.87
N ALA A 33 14.93 -18.25 -10.14
CA ALA A 33 16.35 -17.88 -10.13
C ALA A 33 16.64 -16.70 -11.07
N ALA A 34 16.10 -16.69 -12.29
CA ALA A 34 16.32 -15.60 -13.23
C ALA A 34 15.76 -14.25 -12.72
N LYS A 35 14.61 -14.29 -12.04
CA LYS A 35 14.01 -13.10 -11.42
C LYS A 35 14.82 -12.62 -10.21
N ASP A 36 15.30 -13.57 -9.38
CA ASP A 36 16.13 -13.27 -8.22
C ASP A 36 17.47 -12.63 -8.66
N ASP A 37 18.12 -13.18 -9.68
CA ASP A 37 19.36 -12.63 -10.25
C ASP A 37 19.17 -11.21 -10.77
N ALA A 38 18.05 -10.92 -11.43
CA ALA A 38 17.73 -9.58 -11.91
C ALA A 38 17.51 -8.59 -10.75
N LEU A 39 16.84 -9.01 -9.68
CA LEU A 39 16.63 -8.18 -8.49
C LEU A 39 17.94 -7.90 -7.74
N LEU A 40 18.81 -8.90 -7.61
CA LEU A 40 20.14 -8.70 -7.02
C LEU A 40 20.99 -7.75 -7.86
N ALA A 41 20.95 -7.86 -9.20
CA ALA A 41 21.61 -6.92 -10.10
C ALA A 41 21.05 -5.49 -9.95
N ILE A 42 19.74 -5.32 -9.73
CA ILE A 42 19.12 -4.03 -9.43
C ILE A 42 19.67 -3.47 -8.12
N ALA A 43 19.72 -4.26 -7.04
CA ALA A 43 20.22 -3.81 -5.74
C ALA A 43 21.67 -3.34 -5.84
N ASP A 44 22.52 -4.09 -6.52
CA ASP A 44 23.94 -3.74 -6.72
C ASP A 44 24.08 -2.47 -7.59
N ALA A 45 23.27 -2.35 -8.65
CA ALA A 45 23.27 -1.16 -9.52
C ALA A 45 22.84 0.11 -8.77
N LEU A 46 21.87 0.04 -7.88
CA LEU A 46 21.42 1.16 -7.03
C LEU A 46 22.58 1.66 -6.14
N GLU A 47 23.33 0.75 -5.50
CA GLU A 47 24.46 1.10 -4.67
C GLU A 47 25.62 1.69 -5.49
N VAL A 48 25.95 1.08 -6.63
CA VAL A 48 27.05 1.55 -7.51
C VAL A 48 26.74 2.91 -8.12
N ARG A 49 25.51 3.16 -8.49
CA ARG A 49 25.06 4.41 -9.16
C ARG A 49 24.40 5.41 -8.20
N THR A 50 24.64 5.30 -6.91
CA THR A 50 24.08 6.19 -5.88
C THR A 50 24.32 7.67 -6.21
N SER A 51 25.51 8.06 -6.65
CA SER A 51 25.83 9.47 -6.94
C SER A 51 24.96 10.04 -8.06
N GLU A 52 24.71 9.27 -9.12
CA GLU A 52 23.84 9.66 -10.24
C GLU A 52 22.39 9.89 -9.79
N ILE A 53 21.91 9.00 -8.91
CA ILE A 53 20.53 9.08 -8.39
C ILE A 53 20.38 10.30 -7.46
N VAL A 54 21.36 10.52 -6.58
CA VAL A 54 21.35 11.66 -5.64
C VAL A 54 21.45 12.99 -6.38
N GLU A 55 22.26 13.09 -7.43
CA GLU A 55 22.36 14.28 -8.28
C GLU A 55 21.02 14.63 -8.94
N ALA A 56 20.37 13.64 -9.58
CA ALA A 56 19.05 13.84 -10.16
C ALA A 56 17.98 14.19 -9.11
N ASN A 57 18.09 13.59 -7.91
CA ASN A 57 17.16 13.91 -6.81
C ASN A 57 17.34 15.33 -6.28
N ALA A 58 18.58 15.86 -6.26
CA ALA A 58 18.83 17.22 -5.84
C ALA A 58 18.09 18.25 -6.70
N GLU A 59 17.94 18.01 -8.00
CA GLU A 59 17.16 18.88 -8.93
C GLU A 59 15.68 18.95 -8.50
N ASP A 60 15.08 17.80 -8.17
CA ASP A 60 13.68 17.73 -7.73
C ASP A 60 13.49 18.41 -6.37
N VAL A 61 14.39 18.19 -5.44
CA VAL A 61 14.36 18.79 -4.08
C VAL A 61 14.52 20.31 -4.16
N GLU A 62 15.45 20.83 -4.97
CA GLU A 62 15.62 22.26 -5.17
C GLU A 62 14.39 22.91 -5.78
N ARG A 63 13.80 22.28 -6.79
CA ARG A 63 12.54 22.73 -7.43
C ARG A 63 11.40 22.75 -6.43
N ALA A 64 11.27 21.72 -5.57
CA ALA A 64 10.25 21.65 -4.54
C ALA A 64 10.41 22.77 -3.49
N ARG A 65 11.65 23.05 -3.05
CA ARG A 65 11.96 24.16 -2.14
C ARG A 65 11.61 25.52 -2.74
N ALA A 66 12.00 25.73 -3.99
CA ALA A 66 11.69 26.97 -4.73
C ALA A 66 10.18 27.19 -4.89
N ALA A 67 9.41 26.11 -4.99
CA ALA A 67 7.94 26.15 -5.06
C ALA A 67 7.24 26.31 -3.69
N GLY A 68 7.97 26.40 -2.58
CA GLY A 68 7.40 26.52 -1.23
C GLY A 68 6.74 25.25 -0.71
N THR A 69 7.15 24.08 -1.20
CA THR A 69 6.64 22.79 -0.74
C THR A 69 6.96 22.57 0.74
N SER A 70 6.03 21.97 1.50
CA SER A 70 6.22 21.69 2.92
C SER A 70 7.41 20.75 3.18
N GLU A 71 8.10 20.96 4.32
CA GLU A 71 9.25 20.15 4.71
C GLU A 71 8.93 18.65 4.78
N GLY A 72 7.73 18.27 5.20
CA GLY A 72 7.31 16.88 5.24
C GLY A 72 7.22 16.22 3.86
N ILE A 73 6.85 16.98 2.81
CA ILE A 73 6.86 16.49 1.43
C ILE A 73 8.28 16.46 0.89
N ILE A 74 9.10 17.47 1.22
CA ILE A 74 10.52 17.52 0.83
C ILE A 74 11.28 16.33 1.43
N ASP A 75 11.04 16.01 2.70
CA ASP A 75 11.66 14.83 3.33
C ASP A 75 11.29 13.52 2.61
N ARG A 76 10.02 13.37 2.23
CA ARG A 76 9.55 12.19 1.45
C ARG A 76 10.17 12.10 0.06
N LEU A 77 10.44 13.25 -0.57
CA LEU A 77 11.05 13.35 -1.88
C LEU A 77 12.56 13.07 -1.85
N THR A 78 13.22 13.38 -0.73
CA THR A 78 14.67 13.37 -0.62
C THR A 78 15.23 11.94 -0.62
N LEU A 79 16.19 11.68 -1.49
CA LEU A 79 17.02 10.47 -1.51
C LEU A 79 18.43 10.79 -1.05
N THR A 80 18.86 10.17 0.06
CA THR A 80 20.25 10.23 0.53
C THR A 80 20.97 8.91 0.19
N PRO A 81 22.30 8.86 0.22
CA PRO A 81 23.03 7.60 0.04
C PRO A 81 22.58 6.51 1.02
N GLU A 82 22.22 6.88 2.26
CA GLU A 82 21.70 5.96 3.27
C GLU A 82 20.32 5.40 2.86
N ARG A 83 19.42 6.26 2.37
CA ARG A 83 18.10 5.85 1.89
C ARG A 83 18.21 4.95 0.66
N ILE A 84 19.13 5.22 -0.26
CA ILE A 84 19.36 4.35 -1.43
C ILE A 84 19.90 2.98 -1.00
N ARG A 85 20.82 2.92 -0.04
CA ARG A 85 21.28 1.64 0.53
C ARG A 85 20.14 0.86 1.21
N ALA A 86 19.25 1.54 1.92
CA ALA A 86 18.07 0.91 2.51
C ALA A 86 17.14 0.35 1.42
N ILE A 87 16.86 1.11 0.37
CA ILE A 87 16.07 0.65 -0.78
C ILE A 87 16.73 -0.57 -1.46
N ALA A 88 18.04 -0.56 -1.63
CA ALA A 88 18.76 -1.72 -2.19
C ALA A 88 18.68 -2.95 -1.28
N ALA A 89 18.70 -2.78 0.04
CA ALA A 89 18.46 -3.87 1.00
C ALA A 89 17.01 -4.41 0.88
N ASP A 90 16.02 -3.54 0.79
CA ASP A 90 14.61 -3.93 0.59
C ASP A 90 14.43 -4.75 -0.70
N VAL A 91 15.15 -4.39 -1.79
CA VAL A 91 15.14 -5.17 -3.04
C VAL A 91 15.73 -6.57 -2.84
N ARG A 92 16.80 -6.69 -2.05
CA ARG A 92 17.39 -8.00 -1.70
C ARG A 92 16.42 -8.84 -0.86
N ASP A 93 15.70 -8.22 0.04
CA ASP A 93 14.66 -8.89 0.83
C ASP A 93 13.54 -9.41 -0.07
N VAL A 94 13.07 -8.62 -1.05
CA VAL A 94 12.10 -9.07 -2.06
C VAL A 94 12.66 -10.22 -2.89
N ALA A 95 13.94 -10.21 -3.28
CA ALA A 95 14.56 -11.31 -4.01
C ALA A 95 14.56 -12.62 -3.20
N ALA A 96 14.73 -12.53 -1.87
CA ALA A 96 14.72 -13.69 -0.98
C ALA A 96 13.32 -14.32 -0.79
N LEU A 97 12.24 -13.58 -1.04
CA LEU A 97 10.87 -14.06 -0.87
C LEU A 97 10.57 -15.28 -1.75
N PRO A 98 9.64 -16.15 -1.33
CA PRO A 98 9.10 -17.20 -2.19
C PRO A 98 8.45 -16.61 -3.44
N ASP A 99 8.64 -17.27 -4.59
CA ASP A 99 7.97 -16.90 -5.83
C ASP A 99 6.55 -17.48 -5.84
N PRO A 100 5.49 -16.66 -5.96
CA PRO A 100 4.13 -17.18 -6.00
C PRO A 100 3.74 -17.80 -7.35
N VAL A 101 4.48 -17.50 -8.42
CA VAL A 101 4.14 -17.97 -9.77
C VAL A 101 4.31 -19.49 -9.86
N GLY A 102 3.26 -20.17 -10.32
CA GLY A 102 3.25 -21.64 -10.43
C GLY A 102 2.76 -22.37 -9.16
N GLU A 103 2.51 -21.64 -8.05
CA GLU A 103 1.91 -22.22 -6.85
C GLU A 103 0.55 -22.86 -7.20
N VAL A 104 0.34 -24.10 -6.75
CA VAL A 104 -0.94 -24.79 -6.91
C VAL A 104 -1.88 -24.41 -5.78
N VAL A 105 -2.86 -23.57 -6.09
CA VAL A 105 -3.86 -23.10 -5.11
C VAL A 105 -4.81 -24.23 -4.72
N ARG A 106 -5.20 -25.05 -5.71
CA ARG A 106 -5.98 -26.27 -5.53
C ARG A 106 -5.82 -27.21 -6.72
N GLY A 107 -6.04 -28.49 -6.49
CA GLY A 107 -6.03 -29.52 -7.53
C GLY A 107 -6.90 -30.70 -7.13
N SER A 108 -7.41 -31.43 -8.14
CA SER A 108 -8.20 -32.64 -7.95
C SER A 108 -8.22 -33.46 -9.22
N THR A 109 -8.37 -34.79 -9.09
CA THR A 109 -8.73 -35.65 -10.20
C THR A 109 -10.25 -35.75 -10.27
N LEU A 110 -10.82 -35.45 -11.45
CA LEU A 110 -12.24 -35.50 -11.67
C LEU A 110 -12.72 -36.95 -11.80
N PRO A 111 -14.04 -37.26 -11.64
CA PRO A 111 -14.55 -38.64 -11.75
C PRO A 111 -14.28 -39.32 -13.09
N ASN A 112 -14.05 -38.57 -14.15
CA ASN A 112 -13.68 -39.07 -15.47
C ASN A 112 -12.16 -39.24 -15.69
N GLY A 113 -11.33 -39.00 -14.67
CA GLY A 113 -9.87 -39.13 -14.75
C GLY A 113 -9.10 -37.90 -15.19
N ILE A 114 -9.77 -36.78 -15.51
CA ILE A 114 -9.09 -35.52 -15.80
C ILE A 114 -8.39 -34.99 -14.54
N ASP A 115 -7.10 -34.63 -14.67
CA ASP A 115 -6.39 -33.88 -13.65
C ASP A 115 -6.63 -32.37 -13.82
N LEU A 116 -7.15 -31.74 -12.78
CA LEU A 116 -7.45 -30.31 -12.74
C LEU A 116 -6.58 -29.61 -11.69
N ARG A 117 -5.81 -28.62 -12.11
CA ARG A 117 -5.02 -27.77 -11.21
C ARG A 117 -5.35 -26.30 -11.45
N GLN A 118 -5.50 -25.54 -10.37
CA GLN A 118 -5.55 -24.08 -10.39
C GLN A 118 -4.20 -23.55 -9.89
N VAL A 119 -3.49 -22.83 -10.75
CA VAL A 119 -2.15 -22.33 -10.46
C VAL A 119 -2.10 -20.81 -10.51
N ARG A 120 -1.24 -20.19 -9.69
CA ARG A 120 -0.97 -18.75 -9.75
C ARG A 120 -0.20 -18.39 -11.01
N VAL A 121 -0.57 -17.27 -11.62
CA VAL A 121 0.09 -16.68 -12.79
C VAL A 121 0.22 -15.17 -12.59
N PRO A 122 1.21 -14.50 -13.21
CA PRO A 122 1.30 -13.04 -13.17
C PRO A 122 0.01 -12.37 -13.66
N LEU A 123 -0.26 -11.17 -13.18
CA LEU A 123 -1.35 -10.31 -13.71
C LEU A 123 -1.06 -9.88 -15.15
N GLY A 124 0.21 -9.59 -15.47
CA GLY A 124 0.66 -9.15 -16.78
C GLY A 124 1.36 -7.79 -16.73
N VAL A 125 0.71 -6.72 -17.15
CA VAL A 125 1.22 -5.35 -17.09
C VAL A 125 0.53 -4.59 -15.96
N VAL A 126 1.30 -4.17 -14.96
CA VAL A 126 0.83 -3.42 -13.81
C VAL A 126 1.22 -1.95 -13.96
N GLY A 127 0.25 -1.06 -13.97
CA GLY A 127 0.50 0.38 -13.95
C GLY A 127 0.43 0.93 -12.51
N ILE A 128 1.46 1.67 -12.10
CA ILE A 128 1.50 2.30 -10.78
C ILE A 128 1.47 3.80 -10.96
N ILE A 129 0.45 4.46 -10.39
CA ILE A 129 0.30 5.92 -10.40
C ILE A 129 0.57 6.42 -8.99
N TYR A 130 1.65 7.20 -8.79
CA TYR A 130 2.08 7.56 -7.44
C TYR A 130 2.55 9.01 -7.33
N GLU A 131 2.45 9.53 -6.11
CA GLU A 131 2.89 10.88 -5.75
C GLU A 131 4.37 10.92 -5.35
N ALA A 132 4.83 12.02 -4.79
CA ALA A 132 6.21 12.38 -4.46
C ALA A 132 6.92 11.40 -3.49
N ARG A 133 7.18 10.18 -3.96
CA ARG A 133 7.88 9.12 -3.21
C ARG A 133 8.77 8.32 -4.17
N PRO A 134 10.00 8.77 -4.47
CA PRO A 134 10.88 8.10 -5.43
C PRO A 134 11.19 6.63 -5.08
N ASN A 135 11.19 6.26 -3.78
CA ASN A 135 11.37 4.86 -3.36
C ASN A 135 10.30 3.93 -3.95
N VAL A 136 9.05 4.40 -4.12
CA VAL A 136 7.96 3.60 -4.70
C VAL A 136 8.31 3.12 -6.12
N THR A 137 9.13 3.88 -6.86
CA THR A 137 9.63 3.47 -8.18
C THR A 137 10.36 2.14 -8.12
N VAL A 138 11.21 1.96 -7.12
CA VAL A 138 12.01 0.74 -6.94
C VAL A 138 11.18 -0.37 -6.31
N ASP A 139 10.43 -0.06 -5.26
CA ASP A 139 9.58 -1.03 -4.55
C ASP A 139 8.58 -1.69 -5.50
N ALA A 140 7.87 -0.86 -6.30
CA ALA A 140 6.92 -1.34 -7.28
C ALA A 140 7.58 -2.19 -8.39
N ALA A 141 8.75 -1.76 -8.89
CA ALA A 141 9.47 -2.51 -9.90
C ALA A 141 9.93 -3.88 -9.35
N ALA A 142 10.50 -3.92 -8.15
CA ALA A 142 10.97 -5.15 -7.53
C ALA A 142 9.83 -6.15 -7.31
N LEU A 143 8.71 -5.71 -6.72
CA LEU A 143 7.56 -6.58 -6.47
C LEU A 143 6.92 -7.08 -7.77
N CYS A 144 6.78 -6.22 -8.79
CA CYS A 144 6.24 -6.61 -10.09
C CYS A 144 7.16 -7.63 -10.80
N LEU A 145 8.46 -7.38 -10.87
CA LEU A 145 9.42 -8.31 -11.49
C LEU A 145 9.45 -9.65 -10.77
N LYS A 146 9.49 -9.65 -9.43
CA LYS A 146 9.48 -10.90 -8.63
C LYS A 146 8.23 -11.73 -8.88
N SER A 147 7.07 -11.09 -9.02
CA SER A 147 5.80 -11.76 -9.33
C SER A 147 5.57 -12.01 -10.83
N GLY A 148 6.59 -11.77 -11.67
CA GLY A 148 6.57 -12.05 -13.11
C GLY A 148 5.77 -11.03 -13.95
N ASN A 149 5.54 -9.82 -13.43
CA ASN A 149 4.81 -8.75 -14.10
C ASN A 149 5.76 -7.70 -14.69
N ALA A 150 5.40 -7.13 -15.83
CA ALA A 150 5.97 -5.87 -16.27
C ALA A 150 5.29 -4.70 -15.55
N VAL A 151 6.03 -3.61 -15.34
CA VAL A 151 5.54 -2.43 -14.62
C VAL A 151 5.66 -1.15 -15.45
N LEU A 152 4.60 -0.36 -15.41
CA LEU A 152 4.53 1.01 -15.93
C LEU A 152 4.46 1.98 -14.75
N LEU A 153 5.50 2.76 -14.57
CA LEU A 153 5.70 3.67 -13.45
C LEU A 153 5.30 5.08 -13.84
N ARG A 154 4.29 5.66 -13.19
CA ARG A 154 3.83 7.03 -13.41
C ARG A 154 3.88 7.82 -12.12
N GLY A 155 5.06 8.33 -11.79
CA GLY A 155 5.27 9.22 -10.67
C GLY A 155 4.80 10.65 -10.92
N SER A 156 4.73 11.47 -9.88
CA SER A 156 4.41 12.88 -10.01
C SER A 156 5.55 13.66 -10.68
N SER A 157 5.21 14.79 -11.30
CA SER A 157 6.21 15.69 -11.89
C SER A 157 7.21 16.27 -10.89
N SER A 158 6.84 16.31 -9.59
CA SER A 158 7.73 16.76 -8.52
C SER A 158 8.95 15.85 -8.30
N ALA A 159 8.87 14.57 -8.74
CA ALA A 159 9.93 13.57 -8.62
C ALA A 159 10.43 13.08 -9.99
N TYR A 160 10.25 13.86 -11.05
CA TYR A 160 10.48 13.39 -12.42
C TYR A 160 11.94 13.07 -12.72
N ALA A 161 12.88 13.93 -12.31
CA ALA A 161 14.31 13.68 -12.49
C ALA A 161 14.77 12.44 -11.72
N SER A 162 14.37 12.31 -10.45
CA SER A 162 14.64 11.15 -9.60
C SER A 162 14.11 9.86 -10.21
N ASN A 163 12.83 9.85 -10.63
CA ASN A 163 12.20 8.67 -11.21
C ASN A 163 12.86 8.27 -12.53
N THR A 164 13.26 9.25 -13.34
CA THR A 164 13.97 9.00 -14.61
C THR A 164 15.34 8.36 -14.38
N ALA A 165 16.11 8.86 -13.41
CA ALA A 165 17.40 8.28 -13.03
C ALA A 165 17.22 6.86 -12.50
N LEU A 166 16.30 6.66 -11.55
CA LEU A 166 16.00 5.34 -10.97
C LEU A 166 15.60 4.34 -12.06
N VAL A 167 14.61 4.66 -12.91
CA VAL A 167 14.15 3.75 -13.95
C VAL A 167 15.27 3.41 -14.94
N ARG A 168 16.15 4.37 -15.28
CA ARG A 168 17.34 4.09 -16.10
C ARG A 168 18.24 3.05 -15.43
N VAL A 169 18.56 3.21 -14.15
CA VAL A 169 19.37 2.25 -13.36
C VAL A 169 18.72 0.87 -13.35
N LEU A 170 17.42 0.81 -13.07
CA LEU A 170 16.66 -0.46 -13.04
C LEU A 170 16.66 -1.15 -14.40
N ARG A 171 16.39 -0.43 -15.49
CA ARG A 171 16.35 -0.97 -16.85
C ARG A 171 17.70 -1.51 -17.31
N ASP A 172 18.78 -0.79 -17.01
CA ASP A 172 20.14 -1.22 -17.33
C ASP A 172 20.50 -2.52 -16.60
N ALA A 173 20.15 -2.62 -15.30
CA ALA A 173 20.39 -3.82 -14.50
C ALA A 173 19.56 -5.02 -14.99
N VAL A 174 18.28 -4.82 -15.28
CA VAL A 174 17.38 -5.84 -15.82
C VAL A 174 17.90 -6.35 -17.17
N GLY A 175 18.26 -5.43 -18.09
CA GLY A 175 18.84 -5.80 -19.39
C GLY A 175 20.18 -6.53 -19.26
N GLY A 176 21.03 -6.09 -18.33
CA GLY A 176 22.32 -6.72 -18.04
C GLY A 176 22.20 -8.14 -17.47
N SER A 177 21.10 -8.47 -16.81
CA SER A 177 20.79 -9.82 -16.31
C SER A 177 20.11 -10.73 -17.35
N GLY A 178 19.91 -10.24 -18.58
CA GLY A 178 19.31 -11.01 -19.69
C GLY A 178 17.79 -10.98 -19.73
N LEU A 179 17.13 -10.20 -18.88
CA LEU A 179 15.69 -9.97 -18.94
C LEU A 179 15.39 -8.78 -19.88
N PRO A 180 14.18 -8.71 -20.47
CA PRO A 180 13.81 -7.56 -21.30
C PRO A 180 13.75 -6.27 -20.44
N ALA A 181 14.59 -5.29 -20.76
CA ALA A 181 14.60 -3.99 -20.07
C ALA A 181 13.23 -3.28 -20.10
N ASP A 182 12.39 -3.59 -21.09
CA ASP A 182 11.03 -3.06 -21.22
C ASP A 182 10.03 -3.64 -20.18
N ALA A 183 10.47 -4.58 -19.33
CA ALA A 183 9.70 -5.02 -18.18
C ALA A 183 9.57 -3.92 -17.11
N VAL A 184 10.44 -2.91 -17.12
CA VAL A 184 10.36 -1.74 -16.22
C VAL A 184 10.37 -0.48 -17.08
N GLN A 185 9.30 0.31 -17.03
CA GLN A 185 9.21 1.51 -17.84
C GLN A 185 8.63 2.70 -17.09
N LEU A 186 9.21 3.88 -17.32
CA LEU A 186 8.59 5.15 -16.91
C LEU A 186 7.59 5.56 -18.00
N VAL A 187 6.37 5.89 -17.58
CA VAL A 187 5.36 6.43 -18.49
C VAL A 187 5.78 7.83 -18.92
N PRO A 188 5.88 8.11 -20.26
CA PRO A 188 6.35 9.38 -20.76
C PRO A 188 5.36 10.52 -20.47
N GLY A 189 5.91 11.73 -20.31
CA GLY A 189 5.16 12.97 -20.10
C GLY A 189 4.90 13.29 -18.63
N GLU A 190 4.96 14.58 -18.31
CA GLU A 190 4.74 15.11 -16.97
C GLU A 190 3.30 15.60 -16.75
N SER A 191 2.54 15.78 -17.83
CA SER A 191 1.17 16.29 -17.79
C SER A 191 0.17 15.25 -17.24
N ARG A 192 -0.97 15.73 -16.79
CA ARG A 192 -2.09 14.87 -16.37
C ARG A 192 -2.67 14.05 -17.55
N ASP A 193 -2.39 14.43 -18.79
CA ASP A 193 -2.89 13.70 -19.97
C ASP A 193 -2.26 12.32 -20.07
N SER A 194 -0.97 12.16 -19.75
CA SER A 194 -0.32 10.84 -19.71
C SER A 194 -0.93 9.91 -18.65
N VAL A 195 -1.42 10.45 -17.53
CA VAL A 195 -2.18 9.69 -16.51
C VAL A 195 -3.51 9.23 -17.10
N ARG A 196 -4.26 10.13 -17.76
CA ARG A 196 -5.54 9.78 -18.41
C ARG A 196 -5.38 8.75 -19.51
N GLU A 197 -4.32 8.86 -20.33
CA GLU A 197 -4.03 7.85 -21.33
C GLU A 197 -3.73 6.48 -20.69
N LEU A 198 -2.92 6.46 -19.64
CA LEU A 198 -2.63 5.22 -18.90
C LEU A 198 -3.90 4.60 -18.32
N MET A 199 -4.79 5.40 -17.70
CA MET A 199 -6.07 4.94 -17.16
C MET A 199 -7.00 4.36 -18.23
N ARG A 200 -6.80 4.71 -19.50
CA ARG A 200 -7.60 4.25 -20.64
C ARG A 200 -6.90 3.21 -21.51
N ALA A 201 -5.70 2.77 -21.15
CA ALA A 201 -4.89 1.81 -21.90
C ALA A 201 -5.38 0.35 -21.76
N ARG A 202 -6.72 0.15 -21.76
CA ARG A 202 -7.34 -1.18 -21.68
C ARG A 202 -6.89 -2.09 -22.82
N GLY A 203 -6.51 -3.33 -22.48
CA GLY A 203 -5.94 -4.30 -23.40
C GLY A 203 -4.41 -4.23 -23.51
N LEU A 204 -3.79 -3.13 -23.09
CA LEU A 204 -2.33 -2.98 -22.96
C LEU A 204 -1.89 -3.06 -21.48
N VAL A 205 -2.70 -2.58 -20.56
CA VAL A 205 -2.50 -2.61 -19.12
C VAL A 205 -3.56 -3.49 -18.49
N ASP A 206 -3.17 -4.39 -17.59
CA ASP A 206 -4.08 -5.35 -16.96
C ASP A 206 -4.68 -4.82 -15.67
N VAL A 207 -3.90 -4.03 -14.91
CA VAL A 207 -4.35 -3.43 -13.64
C VAL A 207 -3.60 -2.14 -13.36
N LEU A 208 -4.29 -1.20 -12.69
CA LEU A 208 -3.70 0.01 -12.12
C LEU A 208 -3.75 -0.04 -10.59
N ILE A 209 -2.70 0.47 -9.96
CA ILE A 209 -2.61 0.62 -8.52
C ILE A 209 -2.23 2.08 -8.22
N PRO A 210 -3.19 2.92 -7.78
CA PRO A 210 -2.89 4.28 -7.35
C PRO A 210 -2.23 4.30 -5.98
N ARG A 211 -1.24 5.19 -5.78
CA ARG A 211 -0.48 5.39 -4.53
C ARG A 211 -0.34 6.87 -4.22
N GLY A 212 -1.24 7.43 -3.43
CA GLY A 212 -1.22 8.87 -3.11
C GLY A 212 -2.39 9.26 -2.23
N GLY A 213 -2.71 10.55 -2.22
CA GLY A 213 -3.84 11.08 -1.44
C GLY A 213 -5.21 10.66 -2.02
N ALA A 214 -6.26 10.83 -1.20
CA ALA A 214 -7.62 10.43 -1.52
C ALA A 214 -8.13 10.96 -2.86
N SER A 215 -7.76 12.19 -3.25
CA SER A 215 -8.18 12.79 -4.52
C SER A 215 -7.61 12.06 -5.74
N LEU A 216 -6.33 11.66 -5.69
CA LEU A 216 -5.72 10.87 -6.76
C LEU A 216 -6.38 9.50 -6.86
N ILE A 217 -6.55 8.82 -5.75
CA ILE A 217 -7.15 7.49 -5.70
C ILE A 217 -8.56 7.54 -6.28
N ARG A 218 -9.39 8.47 -5.84
CA ARG A 218 -10.76 8.68 -6.34
C ARG A 218 -10.77 8.92 -7.85
N THR A 219 -9.92 9.82 -8.36
CA THR A 219 -9.83 10.11 -9.80
C THR A 219 -9.49 8.85 -10.61
N VAL A 220 -8.52 8.05 -10.13
CA VAL A 220 -8.12 6.83 -10.84
C VAL A 220 -9.24 5.80 -10.81
N VAL A 221 -9.92 5.63 -9.68
CA VAL A 221 -11.04 4.67 -9.53
C VAL A 221 -12.24 5.06 -10.40
N GLU A 222 -12.60 6.35 -10.44
CA GLU A 222 -13.78 6.83 -11.16
C GLU A 222 -13.57 6.96 -12.67
N GLU A 223 -12.35 7.34 -13.12
CA GLU A 223 -12.09 7.65 -14.54
C GLU A 223 -11.42 6.51 -15.31
N SER A 224 -10.91 5.46 -14.64
CA SER A 224 -10.19 4.39 -15.32
C SER A 224 -11.12 3.40 -16.02
N THR A 225 -10.72 2.99 -17.22
CA THR A 225 -11.31 1.84 -17.92
C THR A 225 -10.48 0.57 -17.76
N VAL A 226 -9.25 0.69 -17.25
CA VAL A 226 -8.40 -0.41 -16.80
C VAL A 226 -8.85 -0.80 -15.39
N PRO A 227 -8.91 -2.07 -15.02
CA PRO A 227 -9.19 -2.50 -13.65
C PRO A 227 -8.25 -1.83 -12.64
N VAL A 228 -8.80 -1.41 -11.49
CA VAL A 228 -8.04 -0.72 -10.44
C VAL A 228 -8.06 -1.55 -9.17
N ILE A 229 -6.89 -1.77 -8.57
CA ILE A 229 -6.80 -2.21 -7.18
C ILE A 229 -6.60 -0.94 -6.36
N GLU A 230 -7.65 -0.53 -5.67
CA GLU A 230 -7.69 0.67 -4.87
C GLU A 230 -6.88 0.49 -3.57
N THR A 231 -5.98 1.42 -3.29
CA THR A 231 -5.37 1.54 -1.96
C THR A 231 -6.23 2.52 -1.15
N GLY A 232 -6.69 2.07 0.03
CA GLY A 232 -7.60 2.87 0.86
C GLY A 232 -6.88 3.99 1.64
N THR A 233 -7.66 5.00 2.02
CA THR A 233 -7.31 5.90 3.13
C THR A 233 -7.46 5.16 4.46
N GLY A 234 -6.77 5.62 5.50
CA GLY A 234 -6.70 4.90 6.77
C GLY A 234 -7.41 5.61 7.93
N ASN A 235 -8.75 5.68 7.94
CA ASN A 235 -9.47 6.10 9.15
C ASN A 235 -9.61 4.92 10.11
N CYS A 236 -8.53 4.65 10.86
CA CYS A 236 -8.43 3.49 11.75
C CYS A 236 -8.92 3.80 13.16
N HIS A 237 -9.57 2.83 13.81
CA HIS A 237 -10.12 2.98 15.16
C HIS A 237 -9.43 2.08 16.17
N VAL A 238 -9.30 2.57 17.39
CA VAL A 238 -8.96 1.78 18.57
C VAL A 238 -10.15 1.82 19.53
N TYR A 239 -10.78 0.69 19.79
CA TYR A 239 -11.86 0.55 20.77
C TYR A 239 -11.35 -0.08 22.06
N VAL A 240 -11.54 0.61 23.17
CA VAL A 240 -11.22 0.16 24.53
C VAL A 240 -12.49 -0.35 25.18
N ASP A 241 -12.55 -1.66 25.40
CA ASP A 241 -13.73 -2.37 25.93
C ASP A 241 -13.90 -2.19 27.46
N ALA A 242 -15.11 -2.44 27.95
CA ALA A 242 -15.44 -2.39 29.39
C ALA A 242 -14.52 -3.24 30.28
N ARG A 243 -14.04 -4.37 29.75
CA ARG A 243 -13.10 -5.26 30.42
C ARG A 243 -11.75 -5.19 29.77
N THR A 244 -10.92 -4.27 30.19
CA THR A 244 -9.60 -4.06 29.61
C THR A 244 -8.52 -3.98 30.70
N ASP A 245 -7.27 -4.24 30.30
CA ASP A 245 -6.09 -3.83 31.03
C ASP A 245 -5.76 -2.39 30.62
N LEU A 246 -5.80 -1.46 31.58
CA LEU A 246 -5.65 -0.04 31.32
C LEU A 246 -4.25 0.30 30.79
N ALA A 247 -3.20 -0.32 31.32
CA ALA A 247 -1.83 -0.07 30.90
C ALA A 247 -1.62 -0.53 29.44
N MET A 248 -2.03 -1.76 29.14
CA MET A 248 -2.01 -2.30 27.77
C MET A 248 -2.80 -1.41 26.81
N ALA A 249 -3.96 -0.88 27.23
CA ALA A 249 -4.79 -0.03 26.36
C ALA A 249 -4.11 1.32 26.06
N VAL A 250 -3.43 1.93 27.04
CA VAL A 250 -2.64 3.15 26.84
C VAL A 250 -1.47 2.89 25.89
N ASP A 251 -0.71 1.82 26.11
CA ASP A 251 0.45 1.47 25.27
C ASP A 251 0.04 1.25 23.81
N ILE A 252 -1.06 0.49 23.59
CA ILE A 252 -1.59 0.24 22.25
C ILE A 252 -2.06 1.54 21.59
N LEU A 253 -2.79 2.39 22.31
CA LEU A 253 -3.29 3.68 21.80
C LEU A 253 -2.15 4.59 21.38
N VAL A 254 -1.18 4.84 22.27
CA VAL A 254 -0.04 5.72 21.99
C VAL A 254 0.79 5.17 20.83
N ASN A 255 1.08 3.87 20.81
CA ASN A 255 1.78 3.26 19.69
C ASN A 255 0.99 3.40 18.38
N SER A 256 -0.32 3.13 18.41
CA SER A 256 -1.18 3.23 17.23
C SER A 256 -1.24 4.63 16.63
N LYS A 257 -1.21 5.69 17.47
CA LYS A 257 -1.27 7.07 16.98
C LYS A 257 0.10 7.72 16.79
N ALA A 258 0.98 7.63 17.79
CA ALA A 258 2.14 8.51 17.88
C ALA A 258 3.43 7.93 17.30
N GLN A 259 3.52 6.61 17.10
CA GLN A 259 4.74 5.98 16.56
C GLN A 259 5.10 6.52 15.16
N ARG A 260 4.09 6.74 14.31
CA ARG A 260 4.22 7.38 12.99
C ARG A 260 2.86 7.86 12.51
N PRO A 261 2.44 9.09 12.81
CA PRO A 261 1.08 9.55 12.53
C PRO A 261 0.77 9.72 11.04
N SER A 262 1.79 9.89 10.18
CA SER A 262 1.63 10.20 8.75
C SER A 262 1.45 8.98 7.83
N VAL A 263 0.95 7.86 8.37
CA VAL A 263 0.70 6.62 7.62
C VAL A 263 -0.72 6.12 7.82
N CYS A 264 -1.25 5.40 6.83
CA CYS A 264 -2.65 4.99 6.74
C CYS A 264 -3.11 4.00 7.85
N ASN A 265 -2.20 3.32 8.53
CA ASN A 265 -2.51 2.42 9.65
C ASN A 265 -2.33 3.09 11.03
N ALA A 266 -2.07 4.41 11.09
CA ALA A 266 -2.15 5.16 12.34
C ALA A 266 -3.61 5.26 12.80
N ALA A 267 -3.84 5.22 14.13
CA ALA A 267 -5.18 5.41 14.66
C ALA A 267 -5.63 6.87 14.46
N GLU A 268 -6.85 7.05 13.98
CA GLU A 268 -7.47 8.36 13.79
C GLU A 268 -8.65 8.57 14.74
N THR A 269 -9.23 7.48 15.28
CA THR A 269 -10.33 7.55 16.23
C THR A 269 -10.12 6.60 17.41
N LEU A 270 -10.30 7.12 18.64
CA LEU A 270 -10.38 6.38 19.88
C LEU A 270 -11.84 6.25 20.31
N LEU A 271 -12.32 5.03 20.53
CA LEU A 271 -13.62 4.75 21.13
C LEU A 271 -13.44 4.11 22.51
N VAL A 272 -14.10 4.64 23.53
CA VAL A 272 -13.96 4.16 24.91
C VAL A 272 -15.32 3.72 25.44
N HIS A 273 -15.40 2.48 25.95
CA HIS A 273 -16.63 2.02 26.60
C HIS A 273 -16.91 2.86 27.86
N LYS A 274 -18.15 3.28 28.05
CA LYS A 274 -18.55 4.16 29.18
C LYS A 274 -18.14 3.64 30.55
N ASP A 275 -18.20 2.31 30.78
CA ASP A 275 -17.90 1.70 32.08
C ASP A 275 -16.42 1.77 32.45
N VAL A 276 -15.54 2.02 31.52
CA VAL A 276 -14.08 2.16 31.75
C VAL A 276 -13.59 3.59 31.55
N ALA A 277 -14.44 4.47 31.00
CA ALA A 277 -14.06 5.83 30.62
C ALA A 277 -13.47 6.65 31.75
N ASP A 278 -14.05 6.60 32.96
CA ASP A 278 -13.58 7.36 34.11
C ASP A 278 -12.18 6.93 34.58
N ALA A 279 -11.85 5.65 34.41
CA ALA A 279 -10.55 5.12 34.81
C ALA A 279 -9.50 5.23 33.69
N PHE A 280 -9.92 5.11 32.45
CA PHE A 280 -9.02 5.05 31.28
C PHE A 280 -8.67 6.44 30.72
N LEU A 281 -9.67 7.31 30.54
CA LEU A 281 -9.44 8.58 29.83
C LEU A 281 -8.39 9.48 30.49
N PRO A 282 -8.32 9.64 31.83
CA PRO A 282 -7.25 10.45 32.42
C PRO A 282 -5.85 9.94 32.07
N LEU A 283 -5.65 8.62 32.09
CA LEU A 283 -4.37 7.99 31.75
C LEU A 283 -4.05 8.15 30.25
N ALA A 284 -5.05 7.94 29.40
CA ALA A 284 -4.91 8.05 27.95
C ALA A 284 -4.62 9.48 27.51
N LEU A 285 -5.34 10.47 28.05
CA LEU A 285 -5.15 11.88 27.74
C LEU A 285 -3.76 12.37 28.15
N ASP A 286 -3.28 12.01 29.35
CA ASP A 286 -1.95 12.37 29.79
C ASP A 286 -0.86 11.74 28.91
N ALA A 287 -1.02 10.47 28.51
CA ALA A 287 -0.07 9.78 27.63
C ALA A 287 -0.07 10.36 26.20
N LEU A 288 -1.23 10.72 25.67
CA LEU A 288 -1.35 11.39 24.38
C LEU A 288 -0.73 12.80 24.41
N ALA A 289 -0.91 13.54 25.53
CA ALA A 289 -0.25 14.83 25.73
C ALA A 289 1.28 14.71 25.75
N ASP A 290 1.82 13.74 26.46
CA ASP A 290 3.26 13.48 26.52
C ASP A 290 3.82 13.09 25.14
N ALA A 291 2.98 12.54 24.24
CA ALA A 291 3.29 12.25 22.83
C ALA A 291 3.00 13.45 21.89
N GLY A 292 2.53 14.58 22.39
CA GLY A 292 2.23 15.78 21.60
C GLY A 292 0.96 15.66 20.74
N VAL A 293 0.02 14.79 21.11
CA VAL A 293 -1.22 14.55 20.36
C VAL A 293 -2.35 15.47 20.87
N THR A 294 -3.02 16.16 19.95
CA THR A 294 -4.28 16.88 20.20
C THR A 294 -5.47 15.90 20.09
N VAL A 295 -6.40 16.00 21.02
CA VAL A 295 -7.58 15.15 21.06
C VAL A 295 -8.83 15.96 20.70
N HIS A 296 -9.57 15.51 19.69
CA HIS A 296 -10.87 16.04 19.29
C HIS A 296 -11.96 15.21 19.99
N GLY A 297 -12.41 15.67 21.15
CA GLY A 297 -13.26 14.89 22.05
C GLY A 297 -14.75 15.19 21.89
N ASP A 298 -15.60 14.15 22.05
CA ASP A 298 -17.02 14.35 22.29
C ASP A 298 -17.27 15.01 23.67
N GLU A 299 -18.52 15.33 24.01
CA GLU A 299 -18.89 15.96 25.27
C GLU A 299 -18.46 15.15 26.49
N HIS A 300 -18.42 13.81 26.39
CA HIS A 300 -18.04 12.92 27.47
C HIS A 300 -16.52 12.86 27.70
N VAL A 301 -15.74 12.96 26.62
CA VAL A 301 -14.28 13.08 26.68
C VAL A 301 -13.90 14.47 27.22
N LEU A 302 -14.53 15.55 26.71
CA LEU A 302 -14.31 16.91 27.21
C LEU A 302 -14.56 17.04 28.70
N ALA A 303 -15.65 16.44 29.21
CA ALA A 303 -15.98 16.47 30.64
C ALA A 303 -14.92 15.76 31.52
N ARG A 304 -14.12 14.86 30.96
CA ARG A 304 -13.06 14.09 31.65
C ARG A 304 -11.65 14.62 31.39
N ALA A 305 -11.55 15.65 30.56
CA ALA A 305 -10.28 16.32 30.25
C ALA A 305 -9.86 17.34 31.32
N GLU A 306 -10.76 17.72 32.24
CA GLU A 306 -10.46 18.67 33.32
C GLU A 306 -9.33 18.14 34.21
N GLY A 307 -8.25 18.91 34.31
CA GLY A 307 -7.06 18.55 35.07
C GLY A 307 -6.03 17.67 34.34
N SER A 308 -6.30 17.24 33.10
CA SER A 308 -5.31 16.54 32.26
C SER A 308 -4.33 17.53 31.64
N LYS A 309 -3.15 17.03 31.19
CA LYS A 309 -2.16 17.80 30.44
C LYS A 309 -2.55 17.98 28.95
N ALA A 310 -3.55 17.22 28.48
CA ALA A 310 -3.87 17.13 27.07
C ALA A 310 -4.51 18.40 26.51
N THR A 311 -4.16 18.75 25.28
CA THR A 311 -4.96 19.67 24.49
C THR A 311 -6.17 18.90 23.97
N VAL A 312 -7.35 19.22 24.52
CA VAL A 312 -8.62 18.61 24.09
C VAL A 312 -9.52 19.70 23.53
N VAL A 313 -10.00 19.50 22.29
CA VAL A 313 -10.91 20.41 21.60
C VAL A 313 -12.22 19.69 21.28
N PRO A 314 -13.35 20.40 21.13
CA PRO A 314 -14.61 19.76 20.74
C PRO A 314 -14.52 19.09 19.37
N ALA A 315 -14.92 17.83 19.28
CA ALA A 315 -15.05 17.13 18.00
C ALA A 315 -16.26 17.65 17.21
N THR A 316 -16.10 17.71 15.90
CA THR A 316 -17.16 17.99 14.92
C THR A 316 -17.49 16.72 14.12
N THR A 317 -18.49 16.77 13.28
CA THR A 317 -18.81 15.62 12.39
C THR A 317 -17.65 15.31 11.44
N GLU A 318 -16.91 16.32 10.99
CA GLU A 318 -15.77 16.17 10.08
C GLU A 318 -14.62 15.38 10.73
N ASP A 319 -14.43 15.50 12.04
CA ASP A 319 -13.38 14.81 12.78
C ASP A 319 -13.54 13.27 12.71
N TRP A 320 -14.79 12.76 12.64
CA TRP A 320 -15.05 11.32 12.59
C TRP A 320 -14.70 10.67 11.25
N GLU A 321 -14.71 11.43 10.16
CA GLU A 321 -14.38 10.94 8.81
C GLU A 321 -12.96 11.32 8.34
N THR A 322 -12.24 12.13 9.17
CA THR A 322 -10.93 12.67 8.81
C THR A 322 -9.80 11.65 9.05
N GLU A 323 -9.00 11.41 8.02
CA GLU A 323 -7.65 10.86 8.15
C GLU A 323 -6.68 12.01 8.38
N TYR A 324 -6.36 12.32 9.65
CA TYR A 324 -5.55 13.50 10.03
C TYR A 324 -4.12 13.45 9.50
N LEU A 325 -3.49 12.26 9.51
CA LEU A 325 -2.08 12.08 9.15
C LEU A 325 -1.12 12.98 9.97
N SER A 326 -1.54 13.43 11.14
CA SER A 326 -0.86 14.34 12.06
C SER A 326 -0.99 13.85 13.51
N TYR A 327 -0.47 14.59 14.45
CA TYR A 327 -0.64 14.34 15.89
C TYR A 327 -2.00 14.84 16.39
N ASP A 328 -3.08 14.42 15.70
CA ASP A 328 -4.47 14.66 16.04
C ASP A 328 -5.24 13.34 16.08
N ILE A 329 -6.18 13.18 17.01
CA ILE A 329 -7.03 12.00 17.13
C ILE A 329 -8.43 12.38 17.58
N ALA A 330 -9.47 11.86 16.93
CA ALA A 330 -10.84 11.96 17.42
C ALA A 330 -11.07 10.99 18.58
N ALA A 331 -11.90 11.34 19.56
CA ALA A 331 -12.20 10.48 20.69
C ALA A 331 -13.66 10.58 21.14
N ALA A 332 -14.30 9.42 21.36
CA ALA A 332 -15.68 9.36 21.85
C ALA A 332 -15.86 8.29 22.92
N VAL A 333 -16.82 8.52 23.81
CA VAL A 333 -17.32 7.52 24.77
C VAL A 333 -18.55 6.85 24.16
N VAL A 334 -18.55 5.51 24.16
CA VAL A 334 -19.63 4.70 23.60
C VAL A 334 -20.30 3.84 24.65
N ASP A 335 -21.61 3.61 24.49
CA ASP A 335 -22.43 2.89 25.48
C ASP A 335 -22.15 1.38 25.55
N SER A 336 -21.64 0.81 24.46
CA SER A 336 -21.45 -0.64 24.32
C SER A 336 -20.51 -0.97 23.16
N LEU A 337 -20.05 -2.22 23.09
CA LEU A 337 -19.36 -2.77 21.94
C LEU A 337 -20.18 -2.60 20.65
N ASP A 338 -21.49 -2.81 20.69
CA ASP A 338 -22.36 -2.66 19.52
C ASP A 338 -22.43 -1.19 19.05
N ALA A 339 -22.40 -0.23 19.97
CA ALA A 339 -22.30 1.20 19.64
C ALA A 339 -20.93 1.53 19.00
N ALA A 340 -19.84 0.96 19.50
CA ALA A 340 -18.52 1.09 18.87
C ALA A 340 -18.53 0.53 17.45
N VAL A 341 -19.08 -0.66 17.24
CA VAL A 341 -19.23 -1.27 15.92
C VAL A 341 -20.10 -0.42 14.98
N ALA A 342 -21.17 0.18 15.49
CA ALA A 342 -22.02 1.08 14.71
C ALA A 342 -21.25 2.35 14.26
N HIS A 343 -20.45 2.94 15.17
CA HIS A 343 -19.57 4.07 14.84
C HIS A 343 -18.56 3.67 13.76
N ILE A 344 -17.85 2.55 13.94
CA ILE A 344 -16.88 2.04 12.97
C ILE A 344 -17.53 1.82 11.60
N ARG A 345 -18.72 1.23 11.54
CA ARG A 345 -19.44 1.02 10.28
C ARG A 345 -19.80 2.30 9.55
N LEU A 346 -20.01 3.37 10.28
CA LEU A 346 -20.39 4.66 9.71
C LEU A 346 -19.18 5.45 9.20
N TRP A 347 -18.08 5.43 9.95
CA TRP A 347 -16.97 6.37 9.78
C TRP A 347 -15.67 5.74 9.30
N SER A 348 -15.48 4.42 9.48
CA SER A 348 -14.24 3.75 9.07
C SER A 348 -14.09 3.72 7.55
N SER A 349 -12.84 3.82 7.10
CA SER A 349 -12.43 3.52 5.74
C SER A 349 -12.37 2.01 5.43
N GLY A 350 -12.60 1.14 6.41
CA GLY A 350 -12.43 -0.31 6.29
C GLY A 350 -10.97 -0.78 6.27
N HIS A 351 -10.06 0.05 6.75
CA HIS A 351 -8.62 -0.27 6.74
C HIS A 351 -8.22 -1.14 7.93
N THR A 352 -8.21 -0.59 9.16
CA THR A 352 -7.73 -1.33 10.34
C THR A 352 -8.48 -0.90 11.59
N GLU A 353 -9.00 -1.88 12.33
CA GLU A 353 -9.70 -1.63 13.58
C GLU A 353 -9.11 -2.50 14.68
N ALA A 354 -8.94 -1.93 15.86
CA ALA A 354 -8.43 -2.64 17.02
C ALA A 354 -9.45 -2.65 18.18
N ILE A 355 -9.54 -3.76 18.89
CA ILE A 355 -10.19 -3.84 20.19
C ILE A 355 -9.15 -4.17 21.26
N VAL A 356 -9.21 -3.46 22.39
CA VAL A 356 -8.42 -3.80 23.57
C VAL A 356 -9.36 -4.33 24.65
N THR A 357 -9.24 -5.62 24.98
CA THR A 357 -10.15 -6.31 25.90
C THR A 357 -9.49 -7.52 26.54
N THR A 358 -9.90 -7.85 27.78
CA THR A 358 -9.60 -9.13 28.44
C THR A 358 -10.74 -10.16 28.29
N SER A 359 -11.85 -9.77 27.63
CA SER A 359 -13.00 -10.63 27.38
C SER A 359 -12.90 -11.35 26.04
N GLN A 360 -12.70 -12.67 26.08
CA GLN A 360 -12.72 -13.49 24.87
C GLN A 360 -14.04 -13.37 24.08
N ALA A 361 -15.16 -13.21 24.79
CA ALA A 361 -16.47 -13.05 24.16
C ALA A 361 -16.57 -11.72 23.39
N ALA A 362 -16.08 -10.61 23.99
CA ALA A 362 -16.03 -9.30 23.32
C ALA A 362 -15.10 -9.33 22.11
N ALA A 363 -13.90 -9.93 22.23
CA ALA A 363 -12.96 -10.09 21.14
C ALA A 363 -13.59 -10.84 19.96
N ARG A 364 -14.23 -11.99 20.21
CA ARG A 364 -14.92 -12.77 19.18
C ARG A 364 -16.07 -11.99 18.54
N ARG A 365 -16.89 -11.30 19.33
CA ARG A 365 -18.00 -10.52 18.81
C ARG A 365 -17.50 -9.36 17.93
N PHE A 366 -16.49 -8.63 18.39
CA PHE A 366 -15.89 -7.55 17.62
C PHE A 366 -15.36 -8.03 16.27
N THR A 367 -14.54 -9.11 16.26
CA THR A 367 -13.97 -9.67 15.02
C THR A 367 -15.02 -10.24 14.07
N GLN A 368 -16.21 -10.63 14.55
CA GLN A 368 -17.33 -11.09 13.71
C GLN A 368 -18.12 -9.93 13.12
N LEU A 369 -18.23 -8.80 13.80
CA LEU A 369 -19.09 -7.69 13.42
C LEU A 369 -18.36 -6.59 12.63
N VAL A 370 -17.07 -6.43 12.86
CA VAL A 370 -16.22 -5.46 12.14
C VAL A 370 -15.69 -6.11 10.87
N ASP A 371 -15.95 -5.48 9.74
CA ASP A 371 -15.58 -5.97 8.40
C ASP A 371 -14.54 -5.05 7.76
N SER A 372 -13.47 -4.77 8.49
CA SER A 372 -12.30 -4.06 7.97
C SER A 372 -11.24 -5.05 7.47
N THR A 373 -10.30 -4.55 6.70
CA THR A 373 -9.21 -5.33 6.10
C THR A 373 -8.40 -6.06 7.15
N THR A 374 -8.12 -5.38 8.27
CA THR A 374 -7.46 -5.95 9.45
C THR A 374 -8.30 -5.66 10.69
N VAL A 375 -8.51 -6.67 11.52
CA VAL A 375 -9.13 -6.53 12.82
C VAL A 375 -8.16 -7.07 13.85
N ALA A 376 -7.60 -6.18 14.67
CA ALA A 376 -6.62 -6.49 15.69
C ALA A 376 -7.30 -6.72 17.07
N VAL A 377 -6.82 -7.67 17.81
CA VAL A 377 -7.21 -7.90 19.22
C VAL A 377 -5.97 -7.74 20.09
N ASN A 378 -6.00 -6.78 21.01
CA ASN A 378 -4.88 -6.47 21.91
C ASN A 378 -3.55 -6.22 21.16
N ALA A 379 -3.63 -5.55 20.03
CA ALA A 379 -2.48 -5.17 19.22
C ALA A 379 -2.70 -3.81 18.57
N SER A 380 -1.61 -3.10 18.33
CA SER A 380 -1.61 -1.80 17.65
C SER A 380 -2.07 -1.92 16.21
N THR A 381 -2.77 -0.90 15.70
CA THR A 381 -3.13 -0.79 14.27
C THR A 381 -1.90 -0.71 13.37
N ARG A 382 -0.75 -0.32 13.93
CA ARG A 382 0.54 -0.22 13.22
C ARG A 382 1.07 -1.56 12.70
N PHE A 383 0.54 -2.69 13.18
CA PHE A 383 0.89 -4.01 12.64
C PHE A 383 0.32 -4.30 11.25
N THR A 384 -0.66 -3.54 10.77
CA THR A 384 -1.19 -3.69 9.41
C THR A 384 -0.17 -3.17 8.39
N ASP A 385 0.81 -4.00 8.10
CA ASP A 385 1.97 -3.68 7.28
C ASP A 385 2.53 -4.99 6.69
N GLY A 386 2.87 -5.00 5.41
CA GLY A 386 3.36 -6.21 4.74
C GLY A 386 4.64 -6.78 5.34
N GLY A 387 5.56 -5.92 5.81
CA GLY A 387 6.76 -6.36 6.51
C GLY A 387 6.44 -6.98 7.85
N GLN A 388 5.53 -6.37 8.63
CA GLN A 388 5.11 -6.88 9.94
C GLN A 388 4.30 -8.18 9.83
N PHE A 389 3.54 -8.36 8.74
CA PHE A 389 2.81 -9.61 8.47
C PHE A 389 3.69 -10.73 7.89
N GLY A 390 4.97 -10.46 7.67
CA GLY A 390 5.90 -11.45 7.13
C GLY A 390 5.82 -11.62 5.61
N PHE A 391 5.17 -10.67 4.90
CA PHE A 391 5.12 -10.66 3.44
C PHE A 391 6.38 -10.06 2.81
N GLY A 392 7.31 -9.57 3.63
CA GLY A 392 8.58 -8.97 3.24
C GLY A 392 8.47 -7.55 2.73
N ALA A 393 7.53 -7.28 1.83
CA ALA A 393 7.24 -5.96 1.31
C ALA A 393 5.78 -5.86 0.86
N GLU A 394 5.29 -4.63 0.65
CA GLU A 394 3.94 -4.39 0.13
C GLU A 394 3.93 -3.28 -0.92
N ILE A 395 3.06 -3.42 -1.91
CA ILE A 395 2.82 -2.38 -2.90
C ILE A 395 1.75 -1.37 -2.42
N GLY A 396 1.07 -1.68 -1.35
CA GLY A 396 0.03 -0.90 -0.69
C GLY A 396 -0.96 -1.76 0.05
N ILE A 397 -1.93 -1.12 0.70
CA ILE A 397 -2.98 -1.80 1.47
C ILE A 397 -4.31 -1.51 0.79
N SER A 398 -4.99 -2.57 0.33
CA SER A 398 -6.29 -2.46 -0.31
C SER A 398 -7.42 -2.69 0.68
N THR A 399 -8.42 -1.81 0.65
CA THR A 399 -9.66 -1.97 1.42
C THR A 399 -10.80 -2.59 0.61
N GLN A 400 -10.58 -2.84 -0.69
CA GLN A 400 -11.56 -3.47 -1.56
C GLN A 400 -11.82 -4.93 -1.20
N LYS A 401 -13.07 -5.37 -1.38
CA LYS A 401 -13.46 -6.77 -1.23
C LYS A 401 -13.28 -7.55 -2.54
N LEU A 402 -12.04 -7.56 -3.05
CA LEU A 402 -11.61 -8.31 -4.22
C LEU A 402 -10.58 -9.38 -3.83
N HIS A 403 -9.85 -9.92 -4.82
CA HIS A 403 -8.79 -10.89 -4.57
C HIS A 403 -7.63 -10.31 -3.74
N ALA A 404 -7.34 -9.02 -3.89
CA ALA A 404 -6.38 -8.27 -3.11
C ALA A 404 -7.13 -7.45 -2.05
N ARG A 405 -7.02 -7.83 -0.79
CA ARG A 405 -7.57 -7.14 0.37
C ARG A 405 -6.56 -7.21 1.51
N GLY A 406 -6.18 -6.08 2.04
CA GLY A 406 -5.13 -5.96 3.03
C GLY A 406 -3.79 -5.54 2.43
N PRO A 407 -2.69 -5.69 3.17
CA PRO A 407 -1.35 -5.50 2.65
C PRO A 407 -1.13 -6.38 1.42
N MET A 408 -0.73 -5.77 0.30
CA MET A 408 -0.56 -6.46 -0.97
C MET A 408 0.92 -6.80 -1.20
N GLY A 409 1.27 -8.05 -0.96
CA GLY A 409 2.57 -8.62 -1.28
C GLY A 409 2.61 -9.25 -2.68
N LEU A 410 3.52 -10.22 -2.86
CA LEU A 410 3.69 -10.93 -4.13
C LEU A 410 2.46 -11.74 -4.57
N PRO A 411 1.73 -12.46 -3.67
CA PRO A 411 0.55 -13.22 -4.06
C PRO A 411 -0.57 -12.37 -4.66
N GLU A 412 -0.78 -11.14 -4.17
CA GLU A 412 -1.82 -10.22 -4.63
C GLU A 412 -1.50 -9.62 -6.00
N LEU A 413 -0.23 -9.67 -6.44
CA LEU A 413 0.21 -9.32 -7.79
C LEU A 413 0.07 -10.49 -8.79
N THR A 414 -0.66 -11.53 -8.41
CA THR A 414 -0.96 -12.70 -9.25
C THR A 414 -2.46 -12.91 -9.41
N SER A 415 -2.82 -13.59 -10.49
CA SER A 415 -4.13 -14.18 -10.68
C SER A 415 -3.99 -15.70 -10.73
N THR A 416 -5.02 -16.41 -11.17
CA THR A 416 -4.95 -17.87 -11.33
C THR A 416 -5.44 -18.29 -12.71
N LYS A 417 -4.90 -19.43 -13.20
CA LYS A 417 -5.46 -20.14 -14.36
C LYS A 417 -5.68 -21.61 -14.04
N TYR A 418 -6.58 -22.24 -14.78
CA TYR A 418 -6.78 -23.68 -14.70
C TYR A 418 -5.92 -24.41 -15.73
N ILE A 419 -5.26 -25.47 -15.29
CA ILE A 419 -4.59 -26.46 -16.14
C ILE A 419 -5.42 -27.72 -16.08
N VAL A 420 -5.89 -28.16 -17.24
CA VAL A 420 -6.71 -29.36 -17.39
C VAL A 420 -5.89 -30.37 -18.19
N THR A 421 -5.55 -31.48 -17.57
CA THR A 421 -4.77 -32.54 -18.23
C THR A 421 -5.64 -33.79 -18.37
N GLY A 422 -5.83 -34.23 -19.59
CA GLY A 422 -6.60 -35.43 -19.94
C GLY A 422 -5.81 -36.31 -20.89
N ASP A 423 -6.41 -37.43 -21.24
CA ASP A 423 -5.92 -38.42 -22.22
C ASP A 423 -7.03 -38.68 -23.26
N GLY A 424 -7.24 -37.74 -24.17
CA GLY A 424 -8.26 -37.82 -25.21
C GLY A 424 -9.72 -37.66 -24.72
N HIS A 425 -9.93 -37.07 -23.53
CA HIS A 425 -11.28 -36.84 -22.99
C HIS A 425 -12.08 -35.86 -23.86
N THR A 426 -13.32 -36.21 -24.14
CA THR A 426 -14.33 -35.39 -24.82
C THR A 426 -15.55 -35.23 -23.91
N ARG A 427 -16.30 -34.15 -24.11
CA ARG A 427 -17.54 -33.87 -23.37
C ARG A 427 -18.75 -34.28 -24.20
#